data_16d2ff552917c97ea00a6ab5c0df101f
#
_entry.id   16d2ff552917c97ea00a6ab5c0df101f
#
_cell.length_a   1.000
_cell.length_b   1.000
_cell.length_c   1.000
_cell.angle_alpha   90.00
_cell.angle_beta   90.00
_cell.angle_gamma   90.00
#
_symmetry.space_group_name_H-M   'P 1'
#
loop_
_entity.id
_entity.type
_entity.pdbx_description
1 polymer ?
#
loop_
_entity_poly.entity_id
_entity_poly.type
_entity_poly.pdbx_seq_one_letter_code
_entity_poly.pdbx_strand_id
1 'polypeptide(L)'
;ISALLILGPMPFAYAKKPNLPKSYESQVNSYELTEADKLFIELRDAARKNDVQRTQQLASNLNNYPYTDYVRYFRIKPQMFDKANEARADTIVDEEVKAFLKTYEGSAIADRLRNDWLLVLGKRKDWAQFDREYPFFVLDDDSNVKCYALQSRLVKQEDPKAIGQDALKVMIDPRQFGSACQELAPLLVQTNGLSVSQAKALGRAAAEMNLETIGRRIGGEDSIAAVVRAARADSPKAYRDFLQTSSRYSKEDQAMAWGVIGQFLAKRLERNALDAYRRQSQLGFNTLLSAESQEWKVRTALRAHDWQLVKDSIENMNSGVRQRDPAWTYWYGRSLKELGSPEKANAQFKLLEDQFNFYGQLAREELGKPIDIPTKAKVNEQEIKTMASRPGFVRGERFYAMNLRFEGNREWNWE
;
A
#
# COMPACT_ATOMS: atom_id res chain seq x y z
N ILE A 1 23.20 14.41 -51.80
CA ILE A 1 21.76 14.27 -52.11
C ILE A 1 21.10 13.69 -50.86
N SER A 2 20.58 14.59 -50.03
CA SER A 2 19.92 14.24 -48.75
C SER A 2 18.45 13.89 -49.03
N ALA A 3 18.04 12.70 -48.65
CA ALA A 3 16.63 12.34 -48.66
C ALA A 3 16.07 12.51 -47.25
N LEU A 4 15.27 13.55 -47.03
CA LEU A 4 14.46 13.77 -45.86
C LEU A 4 13.27 12.78 -45.87
N LEU A 5 13.27 11.78 -45.00
CA LEU A 5 12.09 10.96 -44.76
C LEU A 5 11.22 11.67 -43.71
N ILE A 6 10.12 12.26 -44.19
CA ILE A 6 9.06 12.80 -43.36
C ILE A 6 8.22 11.62 -42.85
N LEU A 7 8.44 11.21 -41.61
CA LEU A 7 7.52 10.33 -40.90
C LEU A 7 6.34 11.16 -40.39
N GLY A 8 5.20 11.06 -41.07
CA GLY A 8 3.92 11.59 -40.60
C GLY A 8 3.45 10.87 -39.33
N PRO A 9 2.54 11.50 -38.53
CA PRO A 9 2.05 10.91 -37.30
C PRO A 9 1.25 9.65 -37.63
N MET A 10 1.75 8.51 -37.12
CA MET A 10 0.95 7.27 -37.13
C MET A 10 -0.27 7.46 -36.23
N PRO A 11 -1.48 7.16 -36.70
CA PRO A 11 -2.64 7.15 -35.84
C PRO A 11 -2.49 6.04 -34.78
N PHE A 12 -2.61 6.40 -33.52
CA PHE A 12 -2.79 5.43 -32.45
C PHE A 12 -4.04 4.61 -32.77
N ALA A 13 -3.85 3.40 -33.26
CA ALA A 13 -4.94 2.44 -33.39
C ALA A 13 -5.39 2.11 -31.95
N TYR A 14 -6.53 2.64 -31.53
CA TYR A 14 -7.25 2.15 -30.37
C TYR A 14 -7.43 0.65 -30.57
N ALA A 15 -6.76 -0.16 -29.73
CA ALA A 15 -6.99 -1.59 -29.71
C ALA A 15 -8.49 -1.79 -29.47
N LYS A 16 -9.21 -2.35 -30.45
CA LYS A 16 -10.59 -2.78 -30.27
C LYS A 16 -10.62 -3.67 -29.04
N LYS A 17 -11.52 -3.35 -28.08
CA LYS A 17 -11.82 -4.27 -26.97
C LYS A 17 -11.99 -5.66 -27.58
N PRO A 18 -11.30 -6.69 -27.06
CA PRO A 18 -11.51 -8.04 -27.54
C PRO A 18 -13.01 -8.35 -27.44
N ASN A 19 -13.61 -8.78 -28.53
CA ASN A 19 -14.98 -9.32 -28.51
C ASN A 19 -14.94 -10.57 -27.64
N LEU A 20 -15.32 -10.42 -26.37
CA LEU A 20 -15.59 -11.56 -25.49
C LEU A 20 -16.70 -12.40 -26.18
N PRO A 21 -16.58 -13.73 -26.22
CA PRO A 21 -17.64 -14.57 -26.74
C PRO A 21 -18.96 -14.24 -26.05
N LYS A 22 -20.05 -14.06 -26.78
CA LYS A 22 -21.39 -13.77 -26.25
C LYS A 22 -21.86 -14.81 -25.20
N SER A 23 -21.26 -15.98 -25.17
CA SER A 23 -21.47 -16.99 -24.12
C SER A 23 -20.99 -16.57 -22.72
N TYR A 24 -20.10 -15.57 -22.60
CA TYR A 24 -19.64 -15.09 -21.29
C TYR A 24 -20.57 -14.03 -20.68
N GLU A 25 -21.27 -13.25 -21.52
CA GLU A 25 -22.26 -12.27 -21.03
C GLU A 25 -23.59 -12.93 -20.57
N SER A 26 -23.91 -14.14 -21.06
CA SER A 26 -25.16 -14.81 -20.71
C SER A 26 -25.08 -15.72 -19.47
N GLN A 27 -23.90 -15.88 -18.85
CA GLN A 27 -23.74 -16.67 -17.62
C GLN A 27 -23.52 -15.83 -16.36
N VAL A 28 -23.51 -14.52 -16.44
CA VAL A 28 -23.81 -13.69 -15.28
C VAL A 28 -25.30 -13.87 -15.04
N ASN A 29 -25.69 -14.95 -14.34
CA ASN A 29 -27.01 -15.08 -13.77
C ASN A 29 -27.34 -13.76 -13.10
N SER A 30 -28.35 -13.08 -13.61
CA SER A 30 -28.91 -11.90 -12.95
C SER A 30 -29.46 -12.37 -11.63
N TYR A 31 -28.54 -12.36 -10.59
CA TYR A 31 -28.90 -12.77 -9.26
C TYR A 31 -29.96 -11.81 -8.75
N GLU A 32 -31.17 -12.31 -8.60
CA GLU A 32 -32.29 -11.55 -8.06
C GLU A 32 -32.17 -11.52 -6.53
N LEU A 33 -31.99 -10.31 -5.99
CA LEU A 33 -31.84 -10.10 -4.53
C LEU A 33 -33.15 -10.44 -3.84
N THR A 34 -33.12 -11.34 -2.88
CA THR A 34 -34.24 -11.58 -1.97
C THR A 34 -34.44 -10.39 -1.02
N GLU A 35 -35.61 -10.27 -0.37
CA GLU A 35 -35.83 -9.25 0.66
C GLU A 35 -34.82 -9.40 1.83
N ALA A 36 -34.44 -10.62 2.19
CA ALA A 36 -33.45 -10.87 3.21
C ALA A 36 -32.05 -10.38 2.76
N ASP A 37 -31.68 -10.51 1.47
CA ASP A 37 -30.43 -9.96 0.94
C ASP A 37 -30.42 -8.42 1.00
N LYS A 38 -31.53 -7.77 0.68
CA LYS A 38 -31.65 -6.32 0.78
C LYS A 38 -31.49 -5.84 2.22
N LEU A 39 -32.12 -6.52 3.17
CA LEU A 39 -31.95 -6.23 4.62
C LEU A 39 -30.51 -6.45 5.08
N PHE A 40 -29.85 -7.49 4.58
CA PHE A 40 -28.45 -7.76 4.90
C PHE A 40 -27.51 -6.67 4.34
N ILE A 41 -27.76 -6.17 3.13
CA ILE A 41 -27.03 -5.04 2.55
C ILE A 41 -27.25 -3.77 3.38
N GLU A 42 -28.50 -3.49 3.82
CA GLU A 42 -28.79 -2.37 4.71
C GLU A 42 -28.07 -2.49 6.06
N LEU A 43 -28.04 -3.70 6.63
CA LEU A 43 -27.31 -3.98 7.88
C LEU A 43 -25.83 -3.67 7.73
N ARG A 44 -25.20 -4.15 6.64
CA ARG A 44 -23.80 -3.86 6.34
C ARG A 44 -23.55 -2.36 6.17
N ASP A 45 -24.44 -1.66 5.47
CA ASP A 45 -24.30 -0.21 5.25
C ASP A 45 -24.48 0.59 6.53
N ALA A 46 -25.39 0.19 7.43
CA ALA A 46 -25.53 0.75 8.77
C ALA A 46 -24.26 0.47 9.62
N ALA A 47 -23.71 -0.74 9.55
CA ALA A 47 -22.47 -1.11 10.23
C ALA A 47 -21.26 -0.28 9.76
N ARG A 48 -21.18 0.05 8.47
CA ARG A 48 -20.11 0.92 7.92
C ARG A 48 -20.22 2.37 8.40
N LYS A 49 -21.42 2.82 8.78
CA LYS A 49 -21.67 4.14 9.36
C LYS A 49 -21.56 4.14 10.89
N ASN A 50 -21.21 3.01 11.48
CA ASN A 50 -21.17 2.78 12.93
C ASN A 50 -22.48 3.18 13.63
N ASP A 51 -23.64 2.87 12.99
CA ASP A 51 -24.98 3.10 13.53
C ASP A 51 -25.42 1.88 14.36
N VAL A 52 -25.10 1.92 15.66
CA VAL A 52 -25.38 0.84 16.62
C VAL A 52 -26.87 0.51 16.68
N GLN A 53 -27.73 1.53 16.76
CA GLN A 53 -29.17 1.33 16.92
C GLN A 53 -29.77 0.68 15.66
N ARG A 54 -29.44 1.19 14.49
CA ARG A 54 -29.92 0.64 13.23
C ARG A 54 -29.45 -0.79 12.99
N THR A 55 -28.19 -1.09 13.31
CA THR A 55 -27.64 -2.45 13.14
C THR A 55 -28.30 -3.46 14.10
N GLN A 56 -28.62 -3.09 15.33
CA GLN A 56 -29.36 -3.94 16.24
C GLN A 56 -30.76 -4.27 15.70
N GLN A 57 -31.50 -3.23 15.23
CA GLN A 57 -32.81 -3.39 14.65
C GLN A 57 -32.84 -4.30 13.42
N LEU A 58 -31.88 -4.09 12.48
CA LEU A 58 -31.80 -4.88 11.25
C LEU A 58 -31.37 -6.32 11.54
N ALA A 59 -30.39 -6.52 12.42
CA ALA A 59 -29.91 -7.85 12.77
C ALA A 59 -31.01 -8.73 13.39
N SER A 60 -31.96 -8.17 14.19
CA SER A 60 -33.08 -8.92 14.76
C SER A 60 -34.01 -9.52 13.71
N ASN A 61 -34.06 -8.95 12.51
CA ASN A 61 -34.89 -9.44 11.39
C ASN A 61 -34.15 -10.47 10.52
N LEU A 62 -32.87 -10.77 10.81
CA LEU A 62 -32.01 -11.65 10.03
C LEU A 62 -31.58 -12.93 10.80
N ASN A 63 -32.34 -13.37 11.78
CA ASN A 63 -32.00 -14.52 12.63
C ASN A 63 -31.82 -15.82 11.85
N ASN A 64 -32.49 -16.01 10.73
CA ASN A 64 -32.43 -17.19 9.88
C ASN A 64 -31.67 -16.93 8.57
N TYR A 65 -30.93 -15.82 8.47
CA TYR A 65 -30.13 -15.54 7.28
C TYR A 65 -28.93 -16.48 7.18
N PRO A 66 -28.58 -16.97 5.98
CA PRO A 66 -27.53 -18.00 5.81
C PRO A 66 -26.14 -17.57 6.37
N TYR A 67 -25.85 -16.26 6.41
CA TYR A 67 -24.57 -15.73 6.88
C TYR A 67 -24.74 -15.08 8.26
N THR A 68 -25.16 -15.87 9.24
CA THR A 68 -25.37 -15.42 10.64
C THR A 68 -24.09 -14.90 11.28
N ASP A 69 -22.93 -15.40 10.89
CA ASP A 69 -21.60 -14.93 11.26
C ASP A 69 -21.40 -13.46 10.84
N TYR A 70 -21.70 -13.11 9.59
CA TYR A 70 -21.65 -11.74 9.11
C TYR A 70 -22.71 -10.84 9.75
N VAL A 71 -23.92 -11.34 9.97
CA VAL A 71 -24.97 -10.60 10.69
C VAL A 71 -24.49 -10.23 12.09
N ARG A 72 -23.90 -11.18 12.82
CA ARG A 72 -23.34 -10.93 14.16
C ARG A 72 -22.16 -9.96 14.12
N TYR A 73 -21.24 -10.12 13.17
CA TYR A 73 -20.13 -9.20 12.97
C TYR A 73 -20.62 -7.77 12.75
N PHE A 74 -21.56 -7.54 11.83
CA PHE A 74 -22.10 -6.20 11.55
C PHE A 74 -22.87 -5.59 12.72
N ARG A 75 -23.37 -6.39 13.66
CA ARG A 75 -23.95 -5.92 14.91
C ARG A 75 -22.90 -5.53 15.94
N ILE A 76 -21.78 -6.27 16.03
CA ILE A 76 -20.70 -6.03 17.01
C ILE A 76 -19.83 -4.82 16.58
N LYS A 77 -19.40 -4.78 15.32
CA LYS A 77 -18.46 -3.80 14.80
C LYS A 77 -18.80 -2.35 15.14
N PRO A 78 -20.04 -1.84 14.98
CA PRO A 78 -20.35 -0.44 15.28
C PRO A 78 -20.18 -0.03 16.74
N GLN A 79 -20.12 -0.97 17.66
CA GLN A 79 -19.89 -0.69 19.07
C GLN A 79 -18.42 -0.43 19.39
N MET A 80 -17.51 -0.85 18.49
CA MET A 80 -16.05 -0.70 18.63
C MET A 80 -15.51 0.60 18.04
N PHE A 81 -16.28 1.28 17.19
CA PHE A 81 -15.83 2.45 16.46
C PHE A 81 -16.77 3.63 16.66
N ASP A 82 -16.22 4.83 16.61
CA ASP A 82 -16.99 6.06 16.58
C ASP A 82 -17.49 6.41 15.16
N LYS A 83 -18.20 7.53 15.02
CA LYS A 83 -18.69 8.02 13.72
C LYS A 83 -17.59 8.43 12.73
N ALA A 84 -16.40 8.73 13.22
CA ALA A 84 -15.22 8.99 12.39
C ALA A 84 -14.48 7.70 11.99
N ASN A 85 -14.99 6.54 12.39
CA ASN A 85 -14.40 5.22 12.22
C ASN A 85 -13.07 5.05 12.96
N GLU A 86 -12.88 5.77 14.07
CA GLU A 86 -11.77 5.59 14.99
C GLU A 86 -12.15 4.60 16.09
N ALA A 87 -11.20 3.74 16.47
CA ALA A 87 -11.42 2.73 17.52
C ALA A 87 -11.69 3.40 18.88
N ARG A 88 -12.69 2.89 19.61
CA ARG A 88 -13.10 3.38 20.92
C ARG A 88 -12.40 2.61 22.04
N ALA A 89 -11.78 3.35 22.94
CA ALA A 89 -11.16 2.76 24.13
C ALA A 89 -12.17 2.35 25.20
N ASP A 90 -13.36 2.95 25.22
CA ASP A 90 -14.42 2.79 26.22
C ASP A 90 -15.47 1.70 25.92
N THR A 91 -15.27 0.93 24.84
CA THR A 91 -16.21 -0.16 24.47
C THR A 91 -16.08 -1.34 25.44
N ILE A 92 -17.21 -2.04 25.67
CA ILE A 92 -17.32 -3.19 26.60
C ILE A 92 -17.71 -4.48 25.86
N VAL A 93 -17.37 -4.62 24.60
CA VAL A 93 -17.76 -5.76 23.74
C VAL A 93 -16.81 -6.97 23.84
N ASP A 94 -15.77 -6.93 24.67
CA ASP A 94 -14.71 -7.93 24.66
C ASP A 94 -15.21 -9.37 24.83
N GLU A 95 -16.18 -9.62 25.73
CA GLU A 95 -16.72 -10.97 25.94
C GLU A 95 -17.54 -11.45 24.74
N GLU A 96 -18.27 -10.53 24.08
CA GLU A 96 -19.01 -10.87 22.87
C GLU A 96 -18.06 -11.16 21.71
N VAL A 97 -16.96 -10.41 21.59
CA VAL A 97 -15.88 -10.65 20.60
C VAL A 97 -15.23 -12.00 20.85
N LYS A 98 -14.80 -12.31 22.07
CA LYS A 98 -14.20 -13.61 22.42
C LYS A 98 -15.13 -14.78 22.08
N ALA A 99 -16.41 -14.66 22.44
CA ALA A 99 -17.42 -15.67 22.10
C ALA A 99 -17.59 -15.84 20.60
N PHE A 100 -17.57 -14.74 19.83
CA PHE A 100 -17.63 -14.78 18.37
C PHE A 100 -16.39 -15.46 17.78
N LEU A 101 -15.18 -15.05 18.19
CA LEU A 101 -13.91 -15.60 17.70
C LEU A 101 -13.81 -17.11 17.96
N LYS A 102 -14.28 -17.57 19.13
CA LYS A 102 -14.36 -19.00 19.46
C LYS A 102 -15.36 -19.74 18.58
N THR A 103 -16.54 -19.13 18.32
CA THR A 103 -17.60 -19.79 17.52
C THR A 103 -17.23 -19.93 16.05
N TYR A 104 -16.56 -18.92 15.49
CA TYR A 104 -16.24 -18.83 14.06
C TYR A 104 -14.74 -18.94 13.79
N GLU A 105 -14.01 -19.62 14.67
CA GLU A 105 -12.55 -19.82 14.53
C GLU A 105 -12.21 -20.34 13.13
N GLY A 106 -11.09 -19.88 12.57
CA GLY A 106 -10.63 -20.27 11.25
C GLY A 106 -11.44 -19.73 10.08
N SER A 107 -12.27 -18.70 10.27
CA SER A 107 -13.02 -18.04 9.20
C SER A 107 -12.51 -16.64 8.88
N ALA A 108 -12.72 -16.21 7.63
CA ALA A 108 -12.37 -14.86 7.16
C ALA A 108 -13.01 -13.76 8.01
N ILE A 109 -14.25 -13.96 8.46
CA ILE A 109 -14.96 -12.96 9.26
C ILE A 109 -14.46 -12.91 10.70
N ALA A 110 -14.01 -14.05 11.26
CA ALA A 110 -13.37 -14.06 12.58
C ALA A 110 -12.02 -13.31 12.54
N ASP A 111 -11.23 -13.50 11.51
CA ASP A 111 -9.99 -12.76 11.29
C ASP A 111 -10.26 -11.25 11.14
N ARG A 112 -11.36 -10.87 10.45
CA ARG A 112 -11.79 -9.47 10.33
C ARG A 112 -12.19 -8.89 11.68
N LEU A 113 -12.97 -9.60 12.50
CA LEU A 113 -13.35 -9.12 13.82
C LEU A 113 -12.13 -9.02 14.74
N ARG A 114 -11.16 -9.95 14.63
CA ARG A 114 -9.89 -9.87 15.36
C ARG A 114 -9.11 -8.63 15.00
N ASN A 115 -9.01 -8.28 13.70
CA ASN A 115 -8.41 -7.02 13.27
C ASN A 115 -9.08 -5.82 13.96
N ASP A 116 -10.41 -5.73 13.90
CA ASP A 116 -11.15 -4.62 14.50
C ASP A 116 -10.96 -4.57 16.04
N TRP A 117 -10.91 -5.71 16.70
CA TRP A 117 -10.65 -5.78 18.15
C TRP A 117 -9.21 -5.42 18.52
N LEU A 118 -8.22 -5.82 17.71
CA LEU A 118 -6.83 -5.40 17.91
C LEU A 118 -6.67 -3.89 17.84
N LEU A 119 -7.42 -3.19 16.96
CA LEU A 119 -7.44 -1.73 16.94
C LEU A 119 -7.98 -1.14 18.26
N VAL A 120 -9.02 -1.73 18.84
CA VAL A 120 -9.57 -1.34 20.15
C VAL A 120 -8.57 -1.60 21.28
N LEU A 121 -8.00 -2.79 21.33
CA LEU A 121 -7.01 -3.18 22.36
C LEU A 121 -5.77 -2.29 22.31
N GLY A 122 -5.26 -2.01 21.11
CA GLY A 122 -4.17 -1.07 20.89
C GLY A 122 -4.51 0.35 21.34
N LYS A 123 -5.71 0.84 21.03
CA LYS A 123 -6.21 2.16 21.47
C LYS A 123 -6.32 2.25 23.01
N ARG A 124 -6.74 1.17 23.65
CA ARG A 124 -6.75 1.06 25.14
C ARG A 124 -5.36 0.90 25.75
N LYS A 125 -4.37 0.51 24.96
CA LYS A 125 -3.05 0.08 25.41
C LYS A 125 -3.11 -1.19 26.30
N ASP A 126 -4.10 -2.05 26.04
CA ASP A 126 -4.19 -3.38 26.66
C ASP A 126 -3.24 -4.35 25.93
N TRP A 127 -1.95 -4.13 26.18
CA TRP A 127 -0.90 -4.89 25.50
C TRP A 127 -0.94 -6.38 25.85
N ALA A 128 -1.38 -6.72 27.05
CA ALA A 128 -1.47 -8.11 27.48
C ALA A 128 -2.49 -8.90 26.64
N GLN A 129 -3.66 -8.34 26.37
CA GLN A 129 -4.64 -8.98 25.51
C GLN A 129 -4.29 -8.84 24.02
N PHE A 130 -3.75 -7.69 23.62
CA PHE A 130 -3.29 -7.45 22.23
C PHE A 130 -2.27 -8.52 21.81
N ASP A 131 -1.23 -8.74 22.60
CA ASP A 131 -0.15 -9.69 22.29
C ASP A 131 -0.61 -11.15 22.27
N ARG A 132 -1.65 -11.50 23.04
CA ARG A 132 -2.27 -12.83 22.97
C ARG A 132 -3.03 -13.05 21.66
N GLU A 133 -3.67 -12.00 21.12
CA GLU A 133 -4.54 -12.10 19.96
C GLU A 133 -3.83 -11.85 18.62
N TYR A 134 -2.82 -10.97 18.62
CA TYR A 134 -2.13 -10.58 17.41
C TYR A 134 -1.55 -11.75 16.59
N PRO A 135 -0.95 -12.80 17.19
CA PRO A 135 -0.45 -13.95 16.43
C PRO A 135 -1.51 -14.73 15.65
N PHE A 136 -2.78 -14.56 16.00
CA PHE A 136 -3.91 -15.19 15.32
C PHE A 136 -4.55 -14.31 14.23
N PHE A 137 -4.03 -13.11 14.01
CA PHE A 137 -4.44 -12.25 12.89
C PHE A 137 -3.72 -12.68 11.62
N VAL A 138 -4.37 -13.56 10.83
CA VAL A 138 -3.74 -14.31 9.73
C VAL A 138 -3.43 -13.43 8.54
N LEU A 139 -4.37 -12.56 8.11
CA LEU A 139 -4.16 -11.71 6.93
C LEU A 139 -3.13 -10.61 7.19
N ASP A 140 -2.97 -10.17 8.42
CA ASP A 140 -1.99 -9.16 8.85
C ASP A 140 -1.87 -7.98 7.85
N ASP A 141 -3.00 -7.51 7.34
CA ASP A 141 -3.11 -6.54 6.26
C ASP A 141 -3.38 -5.09 6.73
N ASP A 142 -3.43 -4.86 8.06
CA ASP A 142 -3.73 -3.56 8.67
C ASP A 142 -2.48 -2.86 9.24
N SER A 143 -2.07 -1.75 8.63
CA SER A 143 -0.90 -0.97 9.06
C SER A 143 -1.06 -0.37 10.46
N ASN A 144 -2.29 -0.03 10.92
CA ASN A 144 -2.51 0.46 12.28
C ASN A 144 -2.30 -0.63 13.33
N VAL A 145 -2.78 -1.85 13.06
CA VAL A 145 -2.52 -3.00 13.92
C VAL A 145 -1.02 -3.24 14.04
N LYS A 146 -0.28 -3.20 12.91
CA LYS A 146 1.19 -3.30 12.93
C LYS A 146 1.86 -2.18 13.72
N CYS A 147 1.37 -0.95 13.61
CA CYS A 147 1.89 0.16 14.41
C CYS A 147 1.62 -0.04 15.91
N TYR A 148 0.47 -0.58 16.31
CA TYR A 148 0.21 -0.95 17.70
C TYR A 148 1.12 -2.11 18.17
N ALA A 149 1.35 -3.12 17.34
CA ALA A 149 2.30 -4.19 17.67
C ALA A 149 3.71 -3.63 17.95
N LEU A 150 4.17 -2.66 17.16
CA LEU A 150 5.44 -1.97 17.39
C LEU A 150 5.42 -1.12 18.67
N GLN A 151 4.29 -0.48 19.01
CA GLN A 151 4.14 0.22 20.29
C GLN A 151 4.20 -0.75 21.48
N SER A 152 3.55 -1.93 21.36
CA SER A 152 3.65 -2.99 22.40
C SER A 152 5.10 -3.41 22.64
N ARG A 153 5.89 -3.59 21.57
CA ARG A 153 7.33 -3.93 21.67
C ARG A 153 8.14 -2.84 22.38
N LEU A 154 7.83 -1.55 22.12
CA LEU A 154 8.45 -0.42 22.85
C LEU A 154 8.15 -0.48 24.35
N VAL A 155 6.91 -0.79 24.74
CA VAL A 155 6.51 -0.93 26.15
C VAL A 155 7.25 -2.09 26.83
N LYS A 156 7.56 -3.15 26.09
CA LYS A 156 8.37 -4.29 26.56
C LYS A 156 9.87 -4.01 26.59
N GLN A 157 10.29 -2.79 26.27
CA GLN A 157 11.69 -2.37 26.28
C GLN A 157 12.57 -3.14 25.27
N GLU A 158 12.00 -3.61 24.17
CA GLU A 158 12.80 -4.12 23.05
C GLU A 158 13.62 -2.99 22.42
N ASP A 159 14.68 -3.35 21.66
CA ASP A 159 15.58 -2.35 21.05
C ASP A 159 14.81 -1.34 20.15
N PRO A 160 14.76 -0.05 20.55
CA PRO A 160 14.02 0.97 19.79
C PRO A 160 14.55 1.13 18.35
N LYS A 161 15.84 0.90 18.10
CA LYS A 161 16.42 1.00 16.76
C LYS A 161 15.91 -0.09 15.83
N ALA A 162 15.81 -1.33 16.33
CA ALA A 162 15.21 -2.43 15.58
C ALA A 162 13.74 -2.14 15.28
N ILE A 163 12.98 -1.66 16.28
CA ILE A 163 11.58 -1.25 16.10
C ILE A 163 11.45 -0.11 15.08
N GLY A 164 12.35 0.88 15.12
CA GLY A 164 12.38 1.98 14.15
C GLY A 164 12.60 1.50 12.71
N GLN A 165 13.49 0.52 12.51
CA GLN A 165 13.68 -0.09 11.19
C GLN A 165 12.43 -0.83 10.69
N ASP A 166 11.73 -1.53 11.58
CA ASP A 166 10.48 -2.19 11.23
C ASP A 166 9.35 -1.18 10.96
N ALA A 167 9.28 -0.10 11.73
CA ALA A 167 8.34 0.99 11.51
C ALA A 167 8.50 1.62 10.09
N LEU A 168 9.73 1.83 9.63
CA LEU A 168 10.00 2.33 8.28
C LEU A 168 9.52 1.37 7.18
N LYS A 169 9.47 0.06 7.44
CA LYS A 169 8.91 -0.93 6.50
C LYS A 169 7.37 -0.91 6.47
N VAL A 170 6.75 -0.63 7.62
CA VAL A 170 5.27 -0.54 7.74
C VAL A 170 4.76 0.81 7.23
N MET A 171 5.45 1.91 7.55
CA MET A 171 5.04 3.27 7.25
C MET A 171 5.54 3.74 5.87
N ILE A 172 5.17 3.01 4.79
CA ILE A 172 5.56 3.36 3.41
C ILE A 172 4.50 4.22 2.73
N ASP A 173 3.22 3.90 2.90
CA ASP A 173 2.10 4.62 2.27
C ASP A 173 1.39 5.53 3.27
N PRO A 174 1.54 6.87 3.15
CA PRO A 174 0.91 7.82 4.07
C PRO A 174 -0.61 7.72 4.15
N ARG A 175 -1.29 7.19 3.14
CA ARG A 175 -2.75 6.99 3.16
C ARG A 175 -3.17 5.95 4.20
N GLN A 176 -2.24 5.12 4.64
CA GLN A 176 -2.45 4.09 5.67
C GLN A 176 -1.98 4.53 7.06
N PHE A 177 -1.53 5.78 7.24
CA PHE A 177 -1.09 6.29 8.53
C PHE A 177 -2.27 6.67 9.43
N GLY A 178 -2.94 5.68 10.00
CA GLY A 178 -3.97 5.92 11.00
C GLY A 178 -3.41 6.38 12.36
N SER A 179 -4.27 6.47 13.36
CA SER A 179 -3.92 7.02 14.68
C SER A 179 -2.73 6.31 15.34
N ALA A 180 -2.67 4.98 15.25
CA ALA A 180 -1.57 4.19 15.82
C ALA A 180 -0.19 4.57 15.23
N CYS A 181 -0.11 4.72 13.91
CA CYS A 181 1.14 5.09 13.23
C CYS A 181 1.52 6.55 13.52
N GLN A 182 0.52 7.44 13.63
CA GLN A 182 0.74 8.85 13.99
C GLN A 182 1.26 9.01 15.42
N GLU A 183 0.88 8.11 16.34
CA GLU A 183 1.39 8.07 17.71
C GLU A 183 2.78 7.40 17.79
N LEU A 184 3.03 6.37 17.00
CA LEU A 184 4.27 5.59 17.02
C LEU A 184 5.50 6.43 16.64
N ALA A 185 5.42 7.25 15.59
CA ALA A 185 6.59 7.98 15.09
C ALA A 185 7.20 8.95 16.11
N PRO A 186 6.43 9.81 16.82
CA PRO A 186 6.96 10.62 17.92
C PRO A 186 7.53 9.80 19.07
N LEU A 187 6.92 8.67 19.44
CA LEU A 187 7.45 7.78 20.48
C LEU A 187 8.81 7.21 20.08
N LEU A 188 8.98 6.81 18.82
CA LEU A 188 10.25 6.33 18.31
C LEU A 188 11.32 7.42 18.28
N VAL A 189 10.96 8.68 18.02
CA VAL A 189 11.91 9.81 18.13
C VAL A 189 12.35 9.98 19.60
N GLN A 190 11.41 9.94 20.56
CA GLN A 190 11.70 10.07 21.99
C GLN A 190 12.60 8.96 22.52
N THR A 191 12.47 7.76 22.00
CA THR A 191 13.25 6.58 22.39
C THR A 191 14.50 6.34 21.54
N ASN A 192 14.86 7.27 20.63
CA ASN A 192 15.95 7.15 19.66
C ASN A 192 15.83 5.94 18.70
N GLY A 193 14.62 5.45 18.47
CA GLY A 193 14.30 4.43 17.46
C GLY A 193 14.28 5.02 16.03
N LEU A 194 13.83 6.28 15.92
CA LEU A 194 13.93 7.09 14.70
C LEU A 194 14.67 8.40 14.98
N SER A 195 15.43 8.88 13.99
CA SER A 195 15.93 10.25 14.02
C SER A 195 14.81 11.25 13.72
N VAL A 196 14.98 12.50 14.17
CA VAL A 196 14.07 13.61 13.83
C VAL A 196 13.92 13.75 12.32
N SER A 197 15.01 13.60 11.56
CA SER A 197 15.00 13.64 10.10
C SER A 197 14.14 12.55 9.46
N GLN A 198 14.17 11.33 9.99
CA GLN A 198 13.31 10.23 9.51
C GLN A 198 11.83 10.51 9.80
N ALA A 199 11.49 10.98 10.99
CA ALA A 199 10.11 11.35 11.32
C ALA A 199 9.60 12.50 10.42
N LYS A 200 10.42 13.53 10.19
CA LYS A 200 10.11 14.60 9.22
C LYS A 200 9.92 14.07 7.80
N ALA A 201 10.74 13.10 7.36
CA ALA A 201 10.60 12.49 6.06
C ALA A 201 9.24 11.79 5.89
N LEU A 202 8.79 11.03 6.90
CA LEU A 202 7.45 10.43 6.92
C LEU A 202 6.34 11.49 6.88
N GLY A 203 6.50 12.57 7.64
CA GLY A 203 5.56 13.70 7.64
C GLY A 203 5.48 14.40 6.28
N ARG A 204 6.62 14.62 5.62
CA ARG A 204 6.69 15.18 4.26
C ARG A 204 6.01 14.30 3.22
N ALA A 205 6.22 13.00 3.29
CA ALA A 205 5.55 12.04 2.40
C ALA A 205 4.02 12.17 2.50
N ALA A 206 3.48 12.39 3.69
CA ALA A 206 2.05 12.66 3.88
C ALA A 206 1.64 14.03 3.28
N ALA A 207 2.43 15.07 3.48
CA ALA A 207 2.18 16.39 2.92
C ALA A 207 2.20 16.40 1.38
N GLU A 208 3.08 15.62 0.75
CA GLU A 208 3.12 15.43 -0.71
C GLU A 208 1.79 14.88 -1.25
N MET A 209 1.05 14.10 -0.45
CA MET A 209 -0.26 13.53 -0.77
C MET A 209 -1.44 14.39 -0.28
N ASN A 210 -1.23 15.64 0.12
CA ASN A 210 -2.25 16.55 0.67
C ASN A 210 -2.80 16.11 2.05
N LEU A 211 -1.99 15.42 2.83
CA LEU A 211 -2.32 14.93 4.18
C LEU A 211 -1.52 15.70 5.24
N GLU A 212 -1.51 17.05 5.18
CA GLU A 212 -0.64 17.89 6.02
C GLU A 212 -0.91 17.72 7.51
N THR A 213 -2.16 17.48 7.93
CA THR A 213 -2.48 17.25 9.34
C THR A 213 -1.82 16.00 9.88
N ILE A 214 -1.83 14.91 9.10
CA ILE A 214 -1.13 13.67 9.42
C ILE A 214 0.38 13.93 9.43
N GLY A 215 0.88 14.65 8.43
CA GLY A 215 2.30 14.99 8.32
C GLY A 215 2.83 15.73 9.54
N ARG A 216 2.09 16.72 10.05
CA ARG A 216 2.46 17.46 11.26
C ARG A 216 2.43 16.63 12.53
N ARG A 217 1.49 15.70 12.65
CA ARG A 217 1.44 14.78 13.82
C ARG A 217 2.63 13.84 13.87
N ILE A 218 3.14 13.41 12.72
CA ILE A 218 4.26 12.47 12.60
C ILE A 218 5.60 13.19 12.69
N GLY A 219 5.81 14.21 11.86
CA GLY A 219 7.10 14.88 11.65
C GLY A 219 7.26 16.24 12.36
N GLY A 220 6.22 16.73 12.98
CA GLY A 220 6.21 18.10 13.55
C GLY A 220 6.16 19.18 12.47
N GLU A 221 6.58 20.39 12.84
CA GLU A 221 6.70 21.51 11.90
C GLU A 221 7.87 21.29 10.94
N ASP A 222 7.62 21.56 9.66
CA ASP A 222 8.59 21.32 8.59
C ASP A 222 8.98 22.64 7.90
N SER A 223 10.28 22.94 7.91
CA SER A 223 10.89 24.13 7.30
C SER A 223 10.57 24.26 5.80
N ILE A 224 10.38 23.17 5.08
CA ILE A 224 10.08 23.15 3.65
C ILE A 224 8.59 22.96 3.32
N ALA A 225 7.69 23.02 4.29
CA ALA A 225 6.26 22.83 4.07
C ALA A 225 5.68 23.76 2.98
N ALA A 226 6.14 24.99 2.92
CA ALA A 226 5.76 25.94 1.87
C ALA A 226 6.26 25.49 0.48
N VAL A 227 7.48 24.96 0.41
CA VAL A 227 8.06 24.43 -0.85
C VAL A 227 7.27 23.21 -1.34
N VAL A 228 6.88 22.31 -0.43
CA VAL A 228 6.04 21.14 -0.76
C VAL A 228 4.71 21.57 -1.39
N ARG A 229 4.02 22.52 -0.76
CA ARG A 229 2.76 23.08 -1.31
C ARG A 229 2.95 23.77 -2.66
N ALA A 230 4.01 24.58 -2.81
CA ALA A 230 4.32 25.28 -4.06
C ALA A 230 4.65 24.26 -5.18
N ALA A 231 5.46 23.24 -4.91
CA ALA A 231 5.83 22.22 -5.88
C ALA A 231 4.60 21.41 -6.36
N ARG A 232 3.68 21.10 -5.45
CA ARG A 232 2.41 20.43 -5.77
C ARG A 232 1.52 21.30 -6.65
N ALA A 233 1.41 22.59 -6.37
CA ALA A 233 0.57 23.53 -7.11
C ALA A 233 1.16 23.89 -8.49
N ASP A 234 2.41 24.33 -8.53
CA ASP A 234 3.14 24.75 -9.75
C ASP A 234 4.63 24.40 -9.63
N SER A 235 4.97 23.19 -10.02
CA SER A 235 6.33 22.68 -9.90
C SER A 235 7.37 23.43 -10.76
N PRO A 236 7.07 23.92 -11.98
CA PRO A 236 7.99 24.76 -12.73
C PRO A 236 8.30 26.10 -12.02
N LYS A 237 7.28 26.73 -11.42
CA LYS A 237 7.47 27.96 -10.64
C LYS A 237 8.27 27.66 -9.38
N ALA A 238 7.90 26.63 -8.62
CA ALA A 238 8.61 26.21 -7.41
C ALA A 238 10.10 25.93 -7.68
N TYR A 239 10.42 25.31 -8.81
CA TYR A 239 11.81 25.08 -9.24
C TYR A 239 12.57 26.40 -9.41
N ARG A 240 12.02 27.36 -10.14
CA ARG A 240 12.67 28.67 -10.37
C ARG A 240 12.85 29.44 -9.05
N ASP A 241 11.82 29.49 -8.22
CA ASP A 241 11.86 30.20 -6.94
C ASP A 241 12.87 29.55 -5.99
N PHE A 242 12.94 28.22 -5.96
CA PHE A 242 13.87 27.52 -5.08
C PHE A 242 15.32 27.62 -5.54
N LEU A 243 15.59 27.76 -6.83
CA LEU A 243 16.95 28.08 -7.33
C LEU A 243 17.51 29.35 -6.66
N GLN A 244 16.68 30.35 -6.40
CA GLN A 244 17.08 31.62 -5.83
C GLN A 244 17.14 31.61 -4.29
N THR A 245 16.39 30.71 -3.66
CA THR A 245 16.19 30.72 -2.20
C THR A 245 16.80 29.52 -1.47
N SER A 246 17.28 28.52 -2.19
CA SER A 246 17.76 27.25 -1.62
C SER A 246 18.86 27.43 -0.56
N SER A 247 19.76 28.40 -0.74
CA SER A 247 20.84 28.67 0.22
C SER A 247 20.38 29.08 1.62
N ARG A 248 19.10 29.43 1.79
CA ARG A 248 18.49 29.79 3.10
C ARG A 248 18.15 28.55 3.94
N TYR A 249 18.22 27.38 3.37
CA TYR A 249 17.83 26.12 4.00
C TYR A 249 19.07 25.28 4.36
N SER A 250 18.94 24.41 5.36
CA SER A 250 19.96 23.41 5.65
C SER A 250 20.22 22.51 4.43
N LYS A 251 21.37 21.88 4.33
CA LYS A 251 21.65 20.94 3.22
C LYS A 251 20.67 19.79 3.16
N GLU A 252 20.21 19.30 4.31
CA GLU A 252 19.18 18.28 4.40
C GLU A 252 17.86 18.80 3.81
N ASP A 253 17.39 19.98 4.25
CA ASP A 253 16.17 20.58 3.74
C ASP A 253 16.25 20.92 2.24
N GLN A 254 17.43 21.36 1.77
CA GLN A 254 17.67 21.57 0.34
C GLN A 254 17.51 20.25 -0.44
N ALA A 255 18.11 19.16 0.05
CA ALA A 255 18.02 17.86 -0.61
C ALA A 255 16.55 17.37 -0.66
N MET A 256 15.82 17.54 0.44
CA MET A 256 14.39 17.17 0.50
C MET A 256 13.54 18.01 -0.45
N ALA A 257 13.74 19.32 -0.46
CA ALA A 257 13.01 20.23 -1.33
C ALA A 257 13.28 19.94 -2.82
N TRP A 258 14.54 19.69 -3.21
CA TRP A 258 14.87 19.28 -4.57
C TRP A 258 14.24 17.94 -4.96
N GLY A 259 14.18 16.99 -4.03
CA GLY A 259 13.50 15.71 -4.25
C GLY A 259 12.00 15.88 -4.53
N VAL A 260 11.32 16.68 -3.71
CA VAL A 260 9.88 16.99 -3.88
C VAL A 260 9.62 17.75 -5.18
N ILE A 261 10.40 18.79 -5.47
CA ILE A 261 10.29 19.54 -6.73
C ILE A 261 10.52 18.61 -7.92
N GLY A 262 11.56 17.77 -7.86
CA GLY A 262 11.87 16.77 -8.89
C GLY A 262 10.73 15.80 -9.14
N GLN A 263 10.07 15.31 -8.09
CA GLN A 263 8.92 14.41 -8.18
C GLN A 263 7.74 15.06 -8.92
N PHE A 264 7.34 16.27 -8.53
CA PHE A 264 6.20 16.93 -9.17
C PHE A 264 6.51 17.37 -10.60
N LEU A 265 7.75 17.74 -10.91
CA LEU A 265 8.21 17.97 -12.28
C LEU A 265 8.19 16.68 -13.10
N ALA A 266 8.68 15.57 -12.54
CA ALA A 266 8.74 14.29 -13.22
C ALA A 266 7.34 13.74 -13.57
N LYS A 267 6.38 13.88 -12.65
CA LYS A 267 4.96 13.50 -12.87
C LYS A 267 4.32 14.28 -14.04
N ARG A 268 4.79 15.47 -14.31
CA ARG A 268 4.38 16.32 -15.43
C ARG A 268 5.27 16.19 -16.67
N LEU A 269 6.26 15.29 -16.62
CA LEU A 269 7.25 15.07 -17.67
C LEU A 269 8.09 16.30 -18.02
N GLU A 270 8.26 17.23 -17.08
CA GLU A 270 9.02 18.46 -17.23
C GLU A 270 10.51 18.20 -17.34
N ARG A 271 11.23 18.96 -18.20
CA ARG A 271 12.66 18.77 -18.45
C ARG A 271 13.55 18.99 -17.22
N ASN A 272 13.17 19.94 -16.37
CA ASN A 272 13.93 20.29 -15.17
C ASN A 272 13.87 19.24 -14.05
N ALA A 273 13.07 18.20 -14.20
CA ALA A 273 13.01 17.09 -13.23
C ALA A 273 14.39 16.44 -13.01
N LEU A 274 15.14 16.23 -14.09
CA LEU A 274 16.48 15.63 -14.02
C LEU A 274 17.45 16.53 -13.24
N ASP A 275 17.47 17.85 -13.52
CA ASP A 275 18.33 18.78 -12.80
C ASP A 275 18.01 18.82 -11.31
N ALA A 276 16.72 18.88 -10.95
CA ALA A 276 16.29 18.86 -9.56
C ALA A 276 16.80 17.59 -8.83
N TYR A 277 16.68 16.42 -9.44
CA TYR A 277 17.17 15.18 -8.86
C TYR A 277 18.70 15.07 -8.82
N ARG A 278 19.40 15.65 -9.79
CA ARG A 278 20.89 15.73 -9.75
C ARG A 278 21.35 16.61 -8.59
N ARG A 279 20.71 17.78 -8.36
CA ARG A 279 20.97 18.63 -7.20
C ARG A 279 20.70 17.90 -5.88
N GLN A 280 19.60 17.19 -5.82
CA GLN A 280 19.27 16.33 -4.67
C GLN A 280 20.38 15.29 -4.44
N SER A 281 20.83 14.59 -5.50
CA SER A 281 21.87 13.56 -5.39
C SER A 281 23.22 14.11 -4.90
N GLN A 282 23.60 15.31 -5.33
CA GLN A 282 24.83 15.97 -4.90
C GLN A 282 24.83 16.31 -3.40
N LEU A 283 23.64 16.56 -2.83
CA LEU A 283 23.48 16.84 -1.40
C LEU A 283 23.41 15.56 -0.55
N GLY A 284 23.02 14.44 -1.14
CA GLY A 284 22.80 13.18 -0.41
C GLY A 284 21.38 13.05 0.17
N PHE A 285 21.25 12.38 1.32
CA PHE A 285 20.00 12.18 2.06
C PHE A 285 18.89 11.42 1.27
N ASN A 286 19.28 10.53 0.33
CA ASN A 286 18.31 9.80 -0.53
C ASN A 286 17.29 9.00 0.26
N THR A 287 17.68 8.40 1.40
CA THR A 287 16.81 7.57 2.25
C THR A 287 15.71 8.37 2.94
N LEU A 288 15.81 9.71 2.97
CA LEU A 288 14.80 10.61 3.53
C LEU A 288 13.77 11.07 2.48
N LEU A 289 13.93 10.73 1.20
CA LEU A 289 12.91 10.97 0.19
C LEU A 289 11.71 10.04 0.42
N SER A 290 10.50 10.50 0.07
CA SER A 290 9.32 9.63 0.04
C SER A 290 9.54 8.46 -0.92
N ALA A 291 8.86 7.32 -0.70
CA ALA A 291 8.91 6.17 -1.58
C ALA A 291 8.63 6.57 -3.04
N GLU A 292 7.60 7.39 -3.25
CA GLU A 292 7.22 7.86 -4.57
C GLU A 292 8.30 8.74 -5.20
N SER A 293 8.96 9.62 -4.42
CA SER A 293 10.06 10.45 -4.92
C SER A 293 11.28 9.62 -5.33
N GLN A 294 11.64 8.58 -4.55
CA GLN A 294 12.72 7.65 -4.89
C GLN A 294 12.44 6.93 -6.21
N GLU A 295 11.24 6.43 -6.41
CA GLU A 295 10.82 5.77 -7.65
C GLU A 295 10.82 6.72 -8.85
N TRP A 296 10.31 7.95 -8.70
CA TRP A 296 10.31 8.94 -9.77
C TRP A 296 11.72 9.42 -10.13
N LYS A 297 12.65 9.44 -9.18
CA LYS A 297 14.06 9.72 -9.43
C LYS A 297 14.65 8.71 -10.41
N VAL A 298 14.44 7.41 -10.16
CA VAL A 298 14.93 6.36 -11.08
C VAL A 298 14.26 6.48 -12.44
N ARG A 299 12.92 6.65 -12.52
CA ARG A 299 12.21 6.82 -13.79
C ARG A 299 12.70 8.03 -14.58
N THR A 300 13.03 9.12 -13.88
CA THR A 300 13.59 10.33 -14.51
C THR A 300 14.97 10.09 -15.08
N ALA A 301 15.83 9.40 -14.36
CA ALA A 301 17.17 9.03 -14.80
C ALA A 301 17.12 8.06 -16.00
N LEU A 302 16.23 7.05 -15.97
CA LEU A 302 15.99 6.13 -17.08
C LEU A 302 15.54 6.86 -18.35
N ARG A 303 14.59 7.79 -18.24
CA ARG A 303 14.12 8.61 -19.37
C ARG A 303 15.24 9.44 -19.99
N ALA A 304 16.23 9.84 -19.19
CA ALA A 304 17.36 10.63 -19.63
C ALA A 304 18.58 9.78 -20.05
N HIS A 305 18.49 8.45 -19.98
CA HIS A 305 19.60 7.51 -20.17
C HIS A 305 20.83 7.84 -19.27
N ASP A 306 20.57 8.43 -18.08
CA ASP A 306 21.62 8.70 -17.09
C ASP A 306 21.85 7.46 -16.22
N TRP A 307 22.59 6.50 -16.81
CA TRP A 307 22.78 5.18 -16.20
C TRP A 307 23.51 5.22 -14.84
N GLN A 308 24.41 6.21 -14.66
CA GLN A 308 25.04 6.40 -13.36
C GLN A 308 24.02 6.82 -12.30
N LEU A 309 23.14 7.80 -12.62
CA LEU A 309 22.10 8.23 -11.72
C LEU A 309 21.06 7.12 -11.46
N VAL A 310 20.76 6.27 -12.45
CA VAL A 310 19.91 5.08 -12.26
C VAL A 310 20.50 4.16 -11.21
N LYS A 311 21.78 3.77 -11.42
CA LYS A 311 22.51 2.88 -10.52
C LYS A 311 22.52 3.44 -9.09
N ASP A 312 23.00 4.66 -8.93
CA ASP A 312 23.16 5.30 -7.61
C ASP A 312 21.81 5.49 -6.90
N SER A 313 20.75 5.81 -7.66
CA SER A 313 19.42 5.98 -7.10
C SER A 313 18.85 4.67 -6.55
N ILE A 314 19.06 3.54 -7.25
CA ILE A 314 18.57 2.23 -6.80
C ILE A 314 19.42 1.69 -5.64
N GLU A 315 20.75 1.89 -5.66
CA GLU A 315 21.63 1.49 -4.55
C GLU A 315 21.28 2.20 -3.25
N ASN A 316 20.90 3.47 -3.33
CA ASN A 316 20.53 4.32 -2.19
C ASN A 316 19.02 4.35 -1.90
N MET A 317 18.23 3.50 -2.55
CA MET A 317 16.79 3.38 -2.30
C MET A 317 16.54 2.65 -0.98
N ASN A 318 15.52 3.05 -0.24
CA ASN A 318 15.08 2.34 0.95
C ASN A 318 14.78 0.88 0.63
N SER A 319 15.23 -0.05 1.49
CA SER A 319 15.09 -1.48 1.25
C SER A 319 13.63 -1.90 1.06
N GLY A 320 12.69 -1.37 1.85
CA GLY A 320 11.26 -1.63 1.70
C GLY A 320 10.67 -1.13 0.37
N VAL A 321 11.20 -0.04 -0.19
CA VAL A 321 10.81 0.45 -1.52
C VAL A 321 11.43 -0.42 -2.61
N ARG A 322 12.72 -0.74 -2.48
CA ARG A 322 13.45 -1.54 -3.47
C ARG A 322 12.90 -2.96 -3.62
N GLN A 323 12.54 -3.61 -2.52
CA GLN A 323 12.07 -5.00 -2.51
C GLN A 323 10.63 -5.16 -3.01
N ARG A 324 9.85 -4.08 -3.03
CA ARG A 324 8.44 -4.12 -3.39
C ARG A 324 8.19 -4.42 -4.87
N ASP A 325 9.11 -4.05 -5.76
CA ASP A 325 8.91 -4.14 -7.20
C ASP A 325 10.16 -4.72 -7.89
N PRO A 326 10.05 -5.85 -8.62
CA PRO A 326 11.13 -6.45 -9.39
C PRO A 326 11.74 -5.51 -10.44
N ALA A 327 11.02 -4.45 -10.83
CA ALA A 327 11.53 -3.43 -11.73
C ALA A 327 12.88 -2.86 -11.29
N TRP A 328 13.05 -2.61 -9.99
CA TRP A 328 14.27 -2.00 -9.46
C TRP A 328 15.48 -2.93 -9.58
N THR A 329 15.29 -4.24 -9.38
CA THR A 329 16.34 -5.24 -9.61
C THR A 329 16.71 -5.32 -11.09
N TYR A 330 15.73 -5.33 -11.99
CA TYR A 330 15.94 -5.34 -13.43
C TYR A 330 16.71 -4.08 -13.90
N TRP A 331 16.22 -2.89 -13.56
CA TRP A 331 16.84 -1.64 -13.99
C TRP A 331 18.21 -1.41 -13.35
N TYR A 332 18.46 -1.95 -12.17
CA TYR A 332 19.79 -1.99 -11.58
C TYR A 332 20.73 -2.86 -12.42
N GLY A 333 20.30 -4.06 -12.81
CA GLY A 333 21.05 -4.92 -13.73
C GLY A 333 21.35 -4.20 -15.07
N ARG A 334 20.34 -3.54 -15.67
CA ARG A 334 20.52 -2.77 -16.90
C ARG A 334 21.54 -1.64 -16.73
N SER A 335 21.49 -0.89 -15.63
CA SER A 335 22.45 0.17 -15.38
C SER A 335 23.89 -0.35 -15.26
N LEU A 336 24.07 -1.49 -14.58
CA LEU A 336 25.39 -2.15 -14.48
C LEU A 336 25.92 -2.59 -15.85
N LYS A 337 25.05 -3.12 -16.72
CA LYS A 337 25.41 -3.52 -18.09
C LYS A 337 25.87 -2.31 -18.91
N GLU A 338 25.09 -1.23 -18.91
CA GLU A 338 25.41 0.00 -19.65
C GLU A 338 26.68 0.71 -19.12
N LEU A 339 27.01 0.50 -17.85
CA LEU A 339 28.25 1.00 -17.20
C LEU A 339 29.42 0.03 -17.29
N GLY A 340 29.34 -0.98 -18.14
CA GLY A 340 30.47 -1.88 -18.44
C GLY A 340 30.72 -2.96 -17.38
N SER A 341 29.75 -3.36 -16.61
CA SER A 341 29.82 -4.41 -15.58
C SER A 341 28.88 -5.59 -15.88
N PRO A 342 29.05 -6.33 -17.00
CA PRO A 342 28.11 -7.35 -17.46
C PRO A 342 27.96 -8.53 -16.50
N GLU A 343 29.03 -8.96 -15.80
CA GLU A 343 28.95 -10.07 -14.85
C GLU A 343 28.06 -9.70 -13.66
N LYS A 344 28.19 -8.47 -13.13
CA LYS A 344 27.34 -7.98 -12.05
C LYS A 344 25.90 -7.80 -12.52
N ALA A 345 25.69 -7.35 -13.75
CA ALA A 345 24.38 -7.24 -14.37
C ALA A 345 23.68 -8.62 -14.46
N ASN A 346 24.40 -9.63 -14.98
CA ASN A 346 23.86 -10.98 -15.09
C ASN A 346 23.50 -11.58 -13.73
N ALA A 347 24.25 -11.26 -12.66
CA ALA A 347 23.88 -11.68 -11.30
C ALA A 347 22.54 -11.09 -10.85
N GLN A 348 22.20 -9.85 -11.24
CA GLN A 348 20.89 -9.25 -10.94
C GLN A 348 19.78 -9.89 -11.77
N PHE A 349 19.99 -10.14 -13.06
CA PHE A 349 18.99 -10.78 -13.92
C PHE A 349 18.66 -12.20 -13.47
N LYS A 350 19.64 -12.97 -12.96
CA LYS A 350 19.42 -14.30 -12.38
C LYS A 350 18.48 -14.30 -11.18
N LEU A 351 18.38 -13.20 -10.41
CA LEU A 351 17.43 -13.10 -9.30
C LEU A 351 15.97 -13.02 -9.76
N LEU A 352 15.73 -12.73 -11.03
CA LEU A 352 14.42 -12.51 -11.61
C LEU A 352 14.01 -13.60 -12.61
N GLU A 353 14.94 -14.37 -13.16
CA GLU A 353 14.73 -15.24 -14.33
C GLU A 353 13.63 -16.31 -14.15
N ASP A 354 13.35 -16.71 -12.90
CA ASP A 354 12.33 -17.68 -12.57
C ASP A 354 10.97 -17.06 -12.22
N GLN A 355 10.86 -15.73 -12.32
CA GLN A 355 9.62 -15.00 -12.04
C GLN A 355 8.77 -14.88 -13.32
N PHE A 356 7.54 -15.38 -13.29
CA PHE A 356 6.58 -15.27 -14.40
C PHE A 356 5.90 -13.88 -14.46
N ASN A 357 6.69 -12.82 -14.42
CA ASN A 357 6.25 -11.45 -14.59
C ASN A 357 7.03 -10.76 -15.69
N PHE A 358 6.63 -9.54 -16.06
CA PHE A 358 7.26 -8.77 -17.14
C PHE A 358 8.78 -8.62 -16.97
N TYR A 359 9.26 -8.28 -15.78
CA TYR A 359 10.69 -8.08 -15.53
C TYR A 359 11.48 -9.39 -15.46
N GLY A 360 10.84 -10.48 -15.04
CA GLY A 360 11.44 -11.81 -15.11
C GLY A 360 11.68 -12.26 -16.56
N GLN A 361 10.71 -12.02 -17.45
CA GLN A 361 10.88 -12.35 -18.87
C GLN A 361 11.96 -11.47 -19.52
N LEU A 362 12.00 -10.17 -19.22
CA LEU A 362 13.07 -9.30 -19.69
C LEU A 362 14.45 -9.73 -19.16
N ALA A 363 14.54 -10.19 -17.92
CA ALA A 363 15.79 -10.70 -17.35
C ALA A 363 16.28 -11.97 -18.06
N ARG A 364 15.37 -12.88 -18.44
CA ARG A 364 15.70 -14.07 -19.24
C ARG A 364 16.27 -13.66 -20.62
N GLU A 365 15.63 -12.68 -21.26
CA GLU A 365 16.09 -12.15 -22.54
C GLU A 365 17.51 -11.56 -22.45
N GLU A 366 17.78 -10.77 -21.39
CA GLU A 366 19.12 -10.23 -21.12
C GLU A 366 20.17 -11.33 -20.87
N LEU A 367 19.77 -12.49 -20.34
CA LEU A 367 20.62 -13.67 -20.13
C LEU A 367 20.74 -14.57 -21.38
N GLY A 368 20.15 -14.17 -22.52
CA GLY A 368 20.13 -14.98 -23.76
C GLY A 368 19.25 -16.23 -23.67
N LYS A 369 18.33 -16.28 -22.71
CA LYS A 369 17.39 -17.39 -22.52
C LYS A 369 16.08 -17.09 -23.26
N PRO A 370 15.38 -18.11 -23.79
CA PRO A 370 14.07 -17.90 -24.40
C PRO A 370 13.06 -17.43 -23.36
N ILE A 371 12.08 -16.65 -23.80
CA ILE A 371 10.90 -16.31 -22.99
C ILE A 371 10.22 -17.62 -22.60
N ASP A 372 9.96 -17.79 -21.31
CA ASP A 372 9.26 -18.96 -20.80
C ASP A 372 7.79 -18.60 -20.59
N ILE A 373 6.94 -19.20 -21.40
CA ILE A 373 5.49 -19.07 -21.24
C ILE A 373 5.04 -20.32 -20.52
N PRO A 374 4.61 -20.22 -19.25
CA PRO A 374 4.15 -21.39 -18.53
C PRO A 374 3.02 -22.05 -19.31
N THR A 375 3.14 -23.34 -19.52
CA THR A 375 2.04 -24.13 -20.10
C THR A 375 0.81 -23.95 -19.22
N LYS A 376 -0.34 -23.66 -19.85
CA LYS A 376 -1.60 -23.61 -19.11
C LYS A 376 -1.75 -24.89 -18.32
N ALA A 377 -1.81 -24.79 -17.01
CA ALA A 377 -2.14 -25.92 -16.16
C ALA A 377 -3.46 -26.51 -16.66
N LYS A 378 -3.48 -27.81 -16.96
CA LYS A 378 -4.72 -28.51 -17.26
C LYS A 378 -5.45 -28.68 -15.93
N VAL A 379 -6.30 -27.74 -15.62
CA VAL A 379 -7.19 -27.88 -14.46
C VAL A 379 -8.27 -28.87 -14.85
N ASN A 380 -8.41 -29.96 -14.09
CA ASN A 380 -9.47 -30.91 -14.36
C ASN A 380 -10.81 -30.43 -13.75
N GLU A 381 -11.91 -30.92 -14.30
CA GLU A 381 -13.25 -30.51 -13.83
C GLU A 381 -13.50 -30.87 -12.36
N GLN A 382 -12.87 -31.92 -11.86
CA GLN A 382 -13.01 -32.30 -10.45
C GLN A 382 -12.32 -31.35 -9.52
N GLU A 383 -11.14 -30.82 -9.89
CA GLU A 383 -10.44 -29.75 -9.14
C GLU A 383 -11.28 -28.47 -9.10
N ILE A 384 -11.86 -28.08 -10.25
CA ILE A 384 -12.75 -26.90 -10.31
C ILE A 384 -13.95 -27.10 -9.39
N LYS A 385 -14.63 -28.25 -9.44
CA LYS A 385 -15.79 -28.55 -8.58
C LYS A 385 -15.41 -28.55 -7.10
N THR A 386 -14.26 -29.13 -6.76
CA THR A 386 -13.76 -29.16 -5.38
C THR A 386 -13.49 -27.76 -4.85
N MET A 387 -12.80 -26.93 -5.63
CA MET A 387 -12.55 -25.54 -5.25
C MET A 387 -13.83 -24.72 -5.16
N ALA A 388 -14.71 -24.82 -6.16
CA ALA A 388 -15.98 -24.10 -6.19
C ALA A 388 -16.93 -24.48 -5.04
N SER A 389 -16.78 -25.68 -4.46
CA SER A 389 -17.57 -26.12 -3.29
C SER A 389 -17.03 -25.68 -1.93
N ARG A 390 -15.83 -25.08 -1.89
CA ARG A 390 -15.27 -24.58 -0.63
C ARG A 390 -16.13 -23.42 -0.08
N PRO A 391 -16.45 -23.43 1.24
CA PRO A 391 -17.39 -22.49 1.82
C PRO A 391 -17.06 -21.01 1.59
N GLY A 392 -15.79 -20.63 1.63
CA GLY A 392 -15.38 -19.24 1.40
C GLY A 392 -15.55 -18.81 -0.06
N PHE A 393 -15.26 -19.67 -1.04
CA PHE A 393 -15.53 -19.33 -2.45
C PHE A 393 -17.04 -19.18 -2.71
N VAL A 394 -17.88 -20.10 -2.16
CA VAL A 394 -19.34 -20.00 -2.27
C VAL A 394 -19.86 -18.70 -1.66
N ARG A 395 -19.39 -18.32 -0.47
CA ARG A 395 -19.75 -17.04 0.16
C ARG A 395 -19.22 -15.84 -0.63
N GLY A 396 -17.99 -15.91 -1.09
CA GLY A 396 -17.35 -14.86 -1.91
C GLY A 396 -18.14 -14.58 -3.18
N GLU A 397 -18.52 -15.62 -3.93
CA GLU A 397 -19.33 -15.52 -5.14
C GLU A 397 -20.69 -14.85 -4.83
N ARG A 398 -21.34 -15.26 -3.73
CA ARG A 398 -22.60 -14.67 -3.27
C ARG A 398 -22.44 -13.19 -2.94
N PHE A 399 -21.37 -12.83 -2.25
CA PHE A 399 -21.10 -11.42 -1.92
C PHE A 399 -20.81 -10.59 -3.18
N TYR A 400 -20.10 -11.14 -4.17
CA TYR A 400 -19.93 -10.46 -5.45
C TYR A 400 -21.26 -10.26 -6.18
N ALA A 401 -22.15 -11.25 -6.19
CA ALA A 401 -23.48 -11.13 -6.77
C ALA A 401 -24.35 -10.04 -6.09
N MET A 402 -24.17 -9.83 -4.78
CA MET A 402 -24.77 -8.74 -4.00
C MET A 402 -24.01 -7.40 -4.12
N ASN A 403 -22.97 -7.32 -4.96
CA ASN A 403 -22.05 -6.16 -5.06
C ASN A 403 -21.32 -5.81 -3.74
N LEU A 404 -21.13 -6.78 -2.87
CA LEU A 404 -20.38 -6.69 -1.62
C LEU A 404 -18.92 -7.07 -1.84
N ARG A 405 -18.22 -6.29 -2.66
CA ARG A 405 -16.86 -6.63 -3.14
C ARG A 405 -15.82 -6.75 -2.02
N PHE A 406 -15.95 -5.94 -0.96
CA PHE A 406 -15.00 -6.00 0.16
C PHE A 406 -15.10 -7.33 0.90
N GLU A 407 -16.32 -7.75 1.20
CA GLU A 407 -16.62 -9.02 1.85
C GLU A 407 -16.24 -10.20 0.94
N GLY A 408 -16.56 -10.11 -0.36
CA GLY A 408 -16.19 -11.11 -1.36
C GLY A 408 -14.69 -11.27 -1.52
N ASN A 409 -13.93 -10.18 -1.61
CA ASN A 409 -12.46 -10.21 -1.68
C ASN A 409 -11.86 -10.84 -0.42
N ARG A 410 -12.42 -10.58 0.76
CA ARG A 410 -11.91 -11.11 2.00
C ARG A 410 -12.08 -12.64 2.06
N GLU A 411 -13.25 -13.15 1.70
CA GLU A 411 -13.48 -14.59 1.60
C GLU A 411 -12.56 -15.24 0.58
N TRP A 412 -12.39 -14.60 -0.59
CA TRP A 412 -11.51 -15.08 -1.64
C TRP A 412 -10.05 -15.17 -1.22
N ASN A 413 -9.55 -14.13 -0.53
CA ASN A 413 -8.16 -14.08 -0.07
C ASN A 413 -7.88 -15.02 1.11
N TRP A 414 -8.93 -15.41 1.83
CA TRP A 414 -8.83 -16.32 2.96
C TRP A 414 -8.66 -17.77 2.53
N GLU A 415 -9.34 -18.19 1.46
CA GLU A 415 -9.31 -19.57 0.94
C GLU A 415 -7.99 -19.93 0.25
#